data_919e1043c796a20d55a81e5865a331e2
#
_entry.id   919e1043c796a20d55a81e5865a331e2
#
_cell.length_a   1.000
_cell.length_b   1.000
_cell.length_c   1.000
_cell.angle_alpha   90.00
_cell.angle_beta   90.00
_cell.angle_gamma   90.00
#
_symmetry.space_group_name_H-M   'P 1'
#
loop_
_entity.id
_entity.type
_entity.pdbx_description
1 polymer ?
#
loop_
_entity_poly.entity_id
_entity_poly.type
_entity_poly.pdbx_seq_one_letter_code
_entity_poly.pdbx_strand_id
1 'polypeptide(L)'
;MPTVIYLTAQSINQTLSAATTPTGEPTETPTSIPPTIAPTDTPTPAPGFFPAAIQINKPGPGSRVISPLEVQIVAVAGDSNKIDVGLFGEDGRLLGHIIKVVPGHPTGDFLSLKVQFEIRAAAELGVLQVSTRDKLGHLQSLSSVRILLLSNGVSQITPAGNAIYERVTFQNLPVKADVTGGELSVQGQYTPYNNQPVIVELISDSGQGLSLRVLDFPNLDPQSFSTTLPYKVSGPTRARLFIHQEDDVLKGPAYIYSQELTLNP
;
A
#
# COMPACT_ATOMS: atom_id res chain seq x y z
N MET A 1 -57.69 1.33 -45.25
CA MET A 1 -57.60 0.03 -45.95
C MET A 1 -56.23 -0.56 -45.61
N PRO A 2 -56.15 -1.69 -44.90
CA PRO A 2 -54.88 -2.32 -44.64
C PRO A 2 -54.51 -3.30 -45.73
N THR A 3 -53.28 -3.19 -46.24
CA THR A 3 -52.76 -4.11 -47.28
C THR A 3 -52.07 -5.26 -46.56
N VAL A 4 -52.59 -6.45 -46.74
CA VAL A 4 -52.03 -7.71 -46.22
C VAL A 4 -51.04 -8.24 -47.24
N ILE A 5 -49.80 -8.47 -46.82
CA ILE A 5 -48.76 -9.11 -47.63
C ILE A 5 -48.68 -10.58 -47.22
N TYR A 6 -49.05 -11.47 -48.14
CA TYR A 6 -48.85 -12.92 -47.98
C TYR A 6 -47.43 -13.31 -48.38
N LEU A 7 -46.70 -13.91 -47.48
CA LEU A 7 -45.44 -14.60 -47.75
C LEU A 7 -45.72 -16.09 -48.01
N THR A 8 -45.50 -16.52 -49.24
CA THR A 8 -45.63 -17.90 -49.70
C THR A 8 -44.35 -18.66 -49.35
N ALA A 9 -44.45 -19.67 -48.52
CA ALA A 9 -43.36 -20.59 -48.26
C ALA A 9 -43.29 -21.65 -49.35
N GLN A 10 -42.24 -21.68 -50.12
CA GLN A 10 -41.95 -22.79 -51.05
C GLN A 10 -41.06 -23.79 -50.33
N SER A 11 -41.58 -24.99 -50.12
CA SER A 11 -40.85 -26.16 -49.66
C SER A 11 -40.14 -26.82 -50.85
N ILE A 12 -38.86 -26.85 -50.86
CA ILE A 12 -38.04 -27.61 -51.81
C ILE A 12 -37.68 -28.96 -51.16
N ASN A 13 -38.36 -30.01 -51.68
CA ASN A 13 -37.96 -31.40 -51.44
C ASN A 13 -36.75 -31.71 -52.31
N GLN A 14 -35.57 -31.84 -51.77
CA GLN A 14 -34.43 -32.45 -52.42
C GLN A 14 -34.21 -33.86 -51.88
N THR A 15 -34.39 -34.82 -52.80
CA THR A 15 -34.08 -36.26 -52.56
C THR A 15 -32.57 -36.44 -52.42
N LEU A 16 -32.11 -36.87 -51.25
CA LEU A 16 -30.72 -37.21 -50.98
C LEU A 16 -30.42 -38.64 -51.51
N SER A 17 -29.62 -38.74 -52.57
CA SER A 17 -28.96 -39.98 -52.94
C SER A 17 -27.84 -40.28 -51.93
N ALA A 18 -27.92 -41.42 -51.26
CA ALA A 18 -26.93 -41.88 -50.34
C ALA A 18 -25.61 -42.27 -51.10
N ALA A 19 -24.59 -41.45 -50.96
CA ALA A 19 -23.24 -41.82 -51.32
C ALA A 19 -22.55 -42.32 -50.05
N THR A 20 -22.18 -43.59 -50.06
CA THR A 20 -21.33 -44.21 -49.02
C THR A 20 -19.90 -43.63 -49.06
N THR A 21 -19.58 -42.79 -48.14
CA THR A 21 -18.23 -42.27 -47.95
C THR A 21 -17.49 -43.24 -47.02
N PRO A 22 -16.23 -43.62 -47.31
CA PRO A 22 -15.47 -44.47 -46.41
C PRO A 22 -15.15 -43.72 -45.10
N THR A 23 -15.41 -44.39 -43.97
CA THR A 23 -15.07 -43.91 -42.62
C THR A 23 -13.58 -43.71 -42.52
N GLY A 24 -13.11 -42.48 -42.52
CA GLY A 24 -11.75 -42.15 -42.22
C GLY A 24 -11.49 -42.42 -40.72
N GLU A 25 -10.38 -43.05 -40.42
CA GLU A 25 -9.85 -43.26 -39.08
C GLU A 25 -9.80 -41.93 -38.30
N PRO A 26 -10.18 -41.86 -37.01
CA PRO A 26 -10.11 -40.64 -36.23
C PRO A 26 -8.66 -40.20 -36.12
N THR A 27 -8.31 -39.10 -36.79
CA THR A 27 -7.06 -38.39 -36.60
C THR A 27 -7.07 -37.78 -35.18
N GLU A 28 -6.18 -38.26 -34.29
CA GLU A 28 -6.00 -37.68 -32.97
C GLU A 28 -5.63 -36.20 -33.14
N THR A 29 -6.55 -35.33 -32.75
CA THR A 29 -6.27 -33.87 -32.64
C THR A 29 -5.27 -33.66 -31.52
N PRO A 30 -4.08 -33.07 -31.78
CA PRO A 30 -3.13 -32.79 -30.70
C PRO A 30 -3.77 -31.85 -29.72
N THR A 31 -4.02 -32.35 -28.50
CA THR A 31 -4.47 -31.53 -27.37
C THR A 31 -3.39 -30.49 -27.10
N SER A 32 -3.67 -29.23 -27.37
CA SER A 32 -2.77 -28.14 -27.03
C SER A 32 -2.61 -28.11 -25.52
N ILE A 33 -1.39 -28.45 -25.06
CA ILE A 33 -1.01 -28.29 -23.65
C ILE A 33 -1.13 -26.79 -23.35
N PRO A 34 -1.96 -26.36 -22.36
CA PRO A 34 -2.02 -24.96 -21.98
C PRO A 34 -0.61 -24.51 -21.59
N PRO A 35 -0.18 -23.30 -21.99
CA PRO A 35 1.15 -22.81 -21.62
C PRO A 35 1.27 -22.81 -20.10
N THR A 36 2.23 -23.60 -19.60
CA THR A 36 2.63 -23.52 -18.19
C THR A 36 3.12 -22.10 -17.96
N ILE A 37 2.37 -21.33 -17.17
CA ILE A 37 2.79 -19.99 -16.75
C ILE A 37 4.07 -20.22 -15.96
N ALA A 38 5.22 -19.85 -16.52
CA ALA A 38 6.47 -19.84 -15.77
C ALA A 38 6.27 -19.01 -14.50
N PRO A 39 6.77 -19.45 -13.33
CA PRO A 39 6.71 -18.64 -12.14
C PRO A 39 7.33 -17.29 -12.48
N THR A 40 6.57 -16.21 -12.32
CA THR A 40 7.08 -14.85 -12.45
C THR A 40 8.13 -14.70 -11.36
N ASP A 41 9.38 -14.50 -11.76
CA ASP A 41 10.47 -14.24 -10.84
C ASP A 41 10.05 -13.08 -9.93
N THR A 42 9.95 -13.34 -8.64
CA THR A 42 9.77 -12.27 -7.65
C THR A 42 10.99 -11.37 -7.78
N PRO A 43 10.84 -10.08 -8.10
CA PRO A 43 11.99 -9.20 -8.29
C PRO A 43 12.84 -9.24 -7.02
N THR A 44 14.09 -9.67 -7.16
CA THR A 44 15.06 -9.57 -6.08
C THR A 44 15.27 -8.10 -5.78
N PRO A 45 15.07 -7.64 -4.53
CA PRO A 45 15.27 -6.24 -4.19
C PRO A 45 16.67 -5.77 -4.61
N ALA A 46 16.78 -4.60 -5.22
CA ALA A 46 18.06 -3.98 -5.44
C ALA A 46 18.80 -3.79 -4.09
N PRO A 47 20.13 -3.91 -4.04
CA PRO A 47 20.88 -3.71 -2.80
C PRO A 47 20.53 -2.37 -2.15
N GLY A 48 20.05 -2.40 -0.89
CA GLY A 48 19.66 -1.20 -0.13
C GLY A 48 18.16 -0.98 0.02
N PHE A 49 17.29 -1.75 -0.65
CA PHE A 49 15.85 -1.70 -0.42
C PHE A 49 15.42 -2.83 0.53
N PHE A 50 14.81 -2.44 1.65
CA PHE A 50 14.24 -3.39 2.61
C PHE A 50 12.71 -3.47 2.42
N PRO A 51 12.09 -4.63 2.74
CA PRO A 51 10.64 -4.72 2.81
C PRO A 51 10.09 -3.67 3.77
N ALA A 52 9.02 -2.98 3.37
CA ALA A 52 8.38 -2.00 4.22
C ALA A 52 7.80 -2.67 5.49
N ALA A 53 7.88 -1.96 6.62
CA ALA A 53 7.24 -2.39 7.85
C ALA A 53 5.72 -2.55 7.69
N ILE A 54 5.12 -1.79 6.78
CA ILE A 54 3.71 -1.90 6.37
C ILE A 54 3.65 -1.99 4.85
N GLN A 55 3.18 -3.13 4.34
CA GLN A 55 3.00 -3.39 2.92
C GLN A 55 1.51 -3.52 2.62
N ILE A 56 0.96 -2.58 1.85
CA ILE A 56 -0.43 -2.64 1.39
C ILE A 56 -0.43 -3.34 0.02
N ASN A 57 -0.70 -4.66 0.02
CA ASN A 57 -0.68 -5.47 -1.20
C ASN A 57 -1.96 -5.32 -2.03
N LYS A 58 -3.09 -5.00 -1.36
CA LYS A 58 -4.40 -4.77 -1.97
C LYS A 58 -5.23 -3.84 -1.07
N PRO A 59 -5.84 -2.79 -1.65
CA PRO A 59 -5.76 -2.32 -3.02
C PRO A 59 -4.44 -1.60 -3.30
N GLY A 60 -4.03 -1.54 -4.58
CA GLY A 60 -2.95 -0.67 -5.04
C GLY A 60 -3.44 0.75 -5.34
N PRO A 61 -2.51 1.69 -5.61
CA PRO A 61 -2.85 3.08 -5.89
C PRO A 61 -3.79 3.23 -7.09
N GLY A 62 -4.79 4.11 -6.98
CA GLY A 62 -5.75 4.38 -8.04
C GLY A 62 -6.78 3.26 -8.27
N SER A 63 -6.84 2.24 -7.43
CA SER A 63 -7.90 1.23 -7.45
C SER A 63 -9.28 1.89 -7.31
N ARG A 64 -10.26 1.34 -8.04
CA ARG A 64 -11.68 1.70 -7.89
C ARG A 64 -12.38 0.62 -7.10
N VAL A 65 -13.05 0.97 -6.02
CA VAL A 65 -13.57 -0.03 -5.07
C VAL A 65 -14.98 0.28 -4.63
N ILE A 66 -15.78 -0.78 -4.48
CA ILE A 66 -17.10 -0.75 -3.83
C ILE A 66 -16.99 -1.36 -2.44
N SER A 67 -17.97 -1.08 -1.58
CA SER A 67 -18.10 -1.71 -0.25
C SER A 67 -18.56 -3.18 -0.37
N PRO A 68 -17.97 -4.12 0.40
CA PRO A 68 -16.84 -3.94 1.29
C PRO A 68 -15.49 -3.85 0.55
N LEU A 69 -14.61 -2.97 0.99
CA LEU A 69 -13.23 -2.91 0.51
C LEU A 69 -12.44 -4.12 1.02
N GLU A 70 -11.91 -4.91 0.11
CA GLU A 70 -10.98 -5.99 0.45
C GLU A 70 -9.55 -5.44 0.61
N VAL A 71 -8.97 -5.66 1.77
CA VAL A 71 -7.63 -5.21 2.14
C VAL A 71 -6.73 -6.40 2.41
N GLN A 72 -5.56 -6.44 1.77
CA GLN A 72 -4.50 -7.41 2.05
C GLN A 72 -3.22 -6.65 2.38
N ILE A 73 -2.70 -6.91 3.55
CA ILE A 73 -1.49 -6.26 4.07
C ILE A 73 -0.55 -7.27 4.69
N VAL A 74 0.73 -6.92 4.69
CA VAL A 74 1.72 -7.49 5.59
C VAL A 74 2.22 -6.35 6.46
N ALA A 75 2.17 -6.48 7.77
CA ALA A 75 2.61 -5.41 8.66
C ALA A 75 3.38 -5.96 9.87
N VAL A 76 4.52 -5.35 10.14
CA VAL A 76 5.25 -5.55 11.40
C VAL A 76 4.49 -4.76 12.47
N ALA A 77 3.97 -5.48 13.46
CA ALA A 77 3.24 -4.84 14.54
C ALA A 77 4.15 -3.88 15.31
N GLY A 78 3.58 -2.75 15.73
CA GLY A 78 4.25 -1.87 16.67
C GLY A 78 4.33 -2.48 18.08
N ASP A 79 4.92 -1.76 19.03
CA ASP A 79 5.08 -2.22 20.41
C ASP A 79 3.75 -2.54 21.12
N SER A 80 2.62 -2.06 20.59
CA SER A 80 1.27 -2.37 21.07
C SER A 80 0.73 -3.72 20.58
N ASN A 81 1.40 -4.40 19.65
CA ASN A 81 0.93 -5.58 18.92
C ASN A 81 -0.41 -5.35 18.21
N LYS A 82 -0.69 -4.12 17.81
CA LYS A 82 -1.92 -3.73 17.13
C LYS A 82 -1.60 -3.15 15.77
N ILE A 83 -2.41 -3.54 14.79
CA ILE A 83 -2.44 -2.95 13.46
C ILE A 83 -3.79 -2.25 13.32
N ASP A 84 -3.73 -0.98 12.97
CA ASP A 84 -4.87 -0.09 12.81
C ASP A 84 -5.08 0.16 11.31
N VAL A 85 -6.28 -0.12 10.81
CA VAL A 85 -6.67 0.04 9.42
C VAL A 85 -7.85 0.98 9.34
N GLY A 86 -7.62 2.19 8.83
CA GLY A 86 -8.61 3.24 8.66
C GLY A 86 -8.88 3.56 7.20
N LEU A 87 -10.13 3.71 6.82
CA LEU A 87 -10.56 4.22 5.53
C LEU A 87 -11.15 5.61 5.71
N PHE A 88 -10.58 6.60 5.06
CA PHE A 88 -11.00 8.00 5.15
C PHE A 88 -11.55 8.48 3.81
N GLY A 89 -12.56 9.34 3.82
CA GLY A 89 -13.08 10.03 2.66
C GLY A 89 -12.26 11.28 2.30
N GLU A 90 -12.63 11.94 1.21
CA GLU A 90 -11.93 13.13 0.70
C GLU A 90 -11.96 14.33 1.65
N ASP A 91 -12.94 14.41 2.53
CA ASP A 91 -13.07 15.43 3.58
C ASP A 91 -12.37 15.05 4.90
N GLY A 92 -11.66 13.90 4.91
CA GLY A 92 -10.96 13.37 6.08
C GLY A 92 -11.88 12.65 7.09
N ARG A 93 -13.17 12.46 6.78
CA ARG A 93 -14.05 11.70 7.68
C ARG A 93 -13.69 10.20 7.66
N LEU A 94 -13.77 9.59 8.82
CA LEU A 94 -13.58 8.14 8.95
C LEU A 94 -14.80 7.39 8.39
N LEU A 95 -14.60 6.61 7.34
CA LEU A 95 -15.64 5.80 6.68
C LEU A 95 -15.69 4.37 7.20
N GLY A 96 -14.54 3.83 7.58
CA GLY A 96 -14.42 2.47 8.10
C GLY A 96 -13.15 2.31 8.92
N HIS A 97 -13.20 1.44 9.94
CA HIS A 97 -12.08 1.29 10.85
C HIS A 97 -12.02 -0.14 11.41
N ILE A 98 -10.82 -0.71 11.44
CA ILE A 98 -10.56 -2.04 12.00
C ILE A 98 -9.24 -2.00 12.77
N ILE A 99 -9.27 -2.46 14.02
CA ILE A 99 -8.06 -2.73 14.80
C ILE A 99 -7.89 -4.24 14.93
N LYS A 100 -6.69 -4.75 14.62
CA LYS A 100 -6.32 -6.15 14.80
C LYS A 100 -5.17 -6.26 15.78
N VAL A 101 -5.35 -7.15 16.76
CA VAL A 101 -4.24 -7.64 17.61
C VAL A 101 -3.61 -8.82 16.88
N VAL A 102 -2.29 -8.80 16.77
CA VAL A 102 -1.52 -9.80 16.03
C VAL A 102 -0.39 -10.36 16.90
N PRO A 103 0.16 -11.54 16.56
CA PRO A 103 1.28 -12.14 17.30
C PRO A 103 2.53 -11.27 17.34
N GLY A 104 2.76 -10.42 16.31
CA GLY A 104 3.92 -9.54 16.21
C GLY A 104 5.14 -10.26 15.67
N HIS A 105 5.01 -10.92 14.52
CA HIS A 105 6.15 -11.56 13.86
C HIS A 105 7.13 -10.51 13.32
N PRO A 106 8.45 -10.73 13.47
CA PRO A 106 9.47 -9.79 13.01
C PRO A 106 9.43 -9.50 11.50
N THR A 107 8.97 -10.46 10.70
CA THR A 107 8.81 -10.32 9.24
C THR A 107 7.45 -9.78 8.83
N GLY A 108 6.60 -9.46 9.80
CA GLY A 108 5.23 -9.00 9.61
C GLY A 108 4.20 -10.12 9.67
N ASP A 109 2.99 -9.72 10.06
CA ASP A 109 1.80 -10.55 10.07
C ASP A 109 0.97 -10.27 8.81
N PHE A 110 0.56 -11.33 8.09
CA PHE A 110 -0.36 -11.20 6.95
C PHE A 110 -1.80 -11.08 7.44
N LEU A 111 -2.49 -10.08 6.95
CA LEU A 111 -3.91 -9.86 7.23
C LEU A 111 -4.71 -9.72 5.93
N SER A 112 -5.86 -10.39 5.88
CA SER A 112 -6.89 -10.20 4.87
C SER A 112 -8.17 -9.72 5.56
N LEU A 113 -8.61 -8.52 5.24
CA LEU A 113 -9.68 -7.79 5.94
C LEU A 113 -10.73 -7.31 4.95
N LYS A 114 -11.95 -7.06 5.45
CA LYS A 114 -13.02 -6.41 4.70
C LYS A 114 -13.48 -5.18 5.47
N VAL A 115 -13.24 -4.00 4.91
CA VAL A 115 -13.64 -2.72 5.49
C VAL A 115 -14.98 -2.30 4.88
N GLN A 116 -16.02 -2.26 5.68
CA GLN A 116 -17.33 -1.73 5.27
C GLN A 116 -17.25 -0.21 5.21
N PHE A 117 -17.84 0.38 4.20
CA PHE A 117 -17.96 1.83 4.08
C PHE A 117 -19.24 2.23 3.33
N GLU A 118 -19.64 3.46 3.54
CA GLU A 118 -20.75 4.09 2.81
C GLU A 118 -20.34 5.50 2.40
N ILE A 119 -20.64 5.85 1.14
CA ILE A 119 -20.43 7.17 0.58
C ILE A 119 -21.73 7.71 0.02
N ARG A 120 -21.93 9.02 0.08
CA ARG A 120 -23.15 9.69 -0.41
C ARG A 120 -23.07 10.02 -1.90
N ALA A 121 -21.87 10.33 -2.38
CA ALA A 121 -21.61 10.61 -3.79
C ALA A 121 -21.59 9.32 -4.60
N ALA A 122 -21.75 9.40 -5.92
CA ALA A 122 -21.56 8.27 -6.81
C ALA A 122 -20.12 7.74 -6.77
N ALA A 123 -19.16 8.65 -6.59
CA ALA A 123 -17.74 8.37 -6.39
C ALA A 123 -17.10 9.48 -5.54
N GLU A 124 -16.11 9.14 -4.72
CA GLU A 124 -15.27 10.10 -4.02
C GLU A 124 -13.84 9.55 -3.85
N LEU A 125 -12.87 10.44 -3.73
CA LEU A 125 -11.50 10.04 -3.42
C LEU A 125 -11.44 9.58 -1.96
N GLY A 126 -10.76 8.46 -1.72
CA GLY A 126 -10.53 7.95 -0.37
C GLY A 126 -9.07 7.61 -0.14
N VAL A 127 -8.71 7.51 1.12
CA VAL A 127 -7.40 7.06 1.59
C VAL A 127 -7.59 5.88 2.52
N LEU A 128 -6.97 4.76 2.17
CA LEU A 128 -6.75 3.65 3.08
C LEU A 128 -5.43 3.89 3.80
N GLN A 129 -5.47 3.99 5.12
CA GLN A 129 -4.28 4.09 5.98
C GLN A 129 -4.14 2.85 6.83
N VAL A 130 -2.91 2.36 6.92
CA VAL A 130 -2.52 1.29 7.83
C VAL A 130 -1.45 1.84 8.75
N SER A 131 -1.63 1.68 10.05
CA SER A 131 -0.67 2.21 11.02
C SER A 131 -0.43 1.27 12.19
N THR A 132 0.70 1.46 12.84
CA THR A 132 1.08 0.79 14.09
C THR A 132 1.42 1.83 15.15
N ARG A 133 1.28 1.42 16.41
CA ARG A 133 1.49 2.32 17.55
C ARG A 133 2.35 1.67 18.62
N ASP A 134 3.00 2.49 19.41
CA ASP A 134 3.68 2.07 20.63
C ASP A 134 2.69 1.77 21.76
N LYS A 135 3.22 1.37 22.91
CA LYS A 135 2.42 1.08 24.11
C LYS A 135 1.75 2.33 24.70
N LEU A 136 2.25 3.52 24.38
CA LEU A 136 1.71 4.81 24.83
C LEU A 136 0.68 5.37 23.85
N GLY A 137 0.50 4.72 22.67
CA GLY A 137 -0.43 5.11 21.63
C GLY A 137 0.15 6.05 20.56
N HIS A 138 1.44 6.38 20.60
CA HIS A 138 2.10 7.18 19.57
C HIS A 138 2.25 6.36 18.28
N LEU A 139 2.07 7.01 17.14
CA LEU A 139 2.31 6.38 15.82
C LEU A 139 3.77 5.95 15.70
N GLN A 140 4.00 4.70 15.27
CA GLN A 140 5.34 4.18 14.98
C GLN A 140 5.59 4.10 13.48
N SER A 141 4.61 3.63 12.73
CA SER A 141 4.66 3.54 11.27
C SER A 141 3.29 3.80 10.69
N LEU A 142 3.24 4.37 9.50
CA LEU A 142 2.02 4.56 8.72
C LEU A 142 2.35 4.44 7.24
N SER A 143 1.53 3.70 6.54
CA SER A 143 1.52 3.66 5.07
C SER A 143 0.10 3.90 4.58
N SER A 144 -0.03 4.61 3.48
CA SER A 144 -1.34 4.89 2.89
C SER A 144 -1.39 4.59 1.41
N VAL A 145 -2.59 4.43 0.89
CA VAL A 145 -2.88 4.32 -0.54
C VAL A 145 -4.15 5.08 -0.89
N ARG A 146 -4.08 5.90 -1.94
CA ARG A 146 -5.25 6.60 -2.49
C ARG A 146 -6.02 5.70 -3.44
N ILE A 147 -7.33 5.68 -3.27
CA ILE A 147 -8.26 4.87 -4.03
C ILE A 147 -9.50 5.69 -4.38
N LEU A 148 -10.22 5.28 -5.41
CA LEU A 148 -11.52 5.85 -5.75
C LEU A 148 -12.62 4.97 -5.17
N LEU A 149 -13.37 5.50 -4.23
CA LEU A 149 -14.53 4.86 -3.63
C LEU A 149 -15.75 5.04 -4.55
N LEU A 150 -16.51 3.97 -4.76
CA LEU A 150 -17.71 3.95 -5.58
C LEU A 150 -18.90 3.50 -4.76
N SER A 151 -20.04 4.17 -4.90
CA SER A 151 -21.29 3.76 -4.25
C SER A 151 -21.89 2.49 -4.86
N ASN A 152 -21.62 2.24 -6.15
CA ASN A 152 -22.08 1.07 -6.89
C ASN A 152 -21.13 0.73 -8.03
N GLY A 153 -21.33 -0.43 -8.67
CA GLY A 153 -20.54 -0.88 -9.82
C GLY A 153 -19.68 -2.10 -9.51
N VAL A 154 -18.50 -2.16 -10.11
CA VAL A 154 -17.55 -3.28 -9.97
C VAL A 154 -16.20 -2.74 -9.54
N SER A 155 -15.59 -3.39 -8.56
CA SER A 155 -14.21 -3.05 -8.13
C SER A 155 -13.19 -3.38 -9.23
N GLN A 156 -12.28 -2.45 -9.45
CA GLN A 156 -11.11 -2.60 -10.32
C GLN A 156 -9.86 -2.35 -9.49
N ILE A 157 -9.11 -3.41 -9.22
CA ILE A 157 -7.92 -3.35 -8.37
C ILE A 157 -6.67 -3.20 -9.23
N THR A 158 -5.87 -2.19 -8.94
CA THR A 158 -4.54 -2.00 -9.52
C THR A 158 -3.49 -2.74 -8.67
N PRO A 159 -2.34 -3.13 -9.25
CA PRO A 159 -1.23 -3.70 -8.50
C PRO A 159 -0.67 -2.71 -7.46
N ALA A 160 -0.14 -3.24 -6.36
CA ALA A 160 0.49 -2.42 -5.31
C ALA A 160 1.78 -1.72 -5.76
N GLY A 161 2.45 -2.21 -6.81
CA GLY A 161 3.70 -1.64 -7.30
C GLY A 161 4.82 -1.73 -6.25
N ASN A 162 5.61 -0.67 -6.14
CA ASN A 162 6.75 -0.59 -5.20
C ASN A 162 6.34 -0.28 -3.74
N ALA A 163 5.04 -0.25 -3.42
CA ALA A 163 4.55 0.01 -2.06
C ALA A 163 4.95 -1.07 -1.03
N ILE A 164 5.56 -2.16 -1.48
CA ILE A 164 6.10 -3.23 -0.64
C ILE A 164 7.51 -2.94 -0.09
N TYR A 165 8.18 -1.91 -0.60
CA TYR A 165 9.51 -1.52 -0.13
C TYR A 165 9.44 -0.30 0.78
N GLU A 166 10.37 -0.25 1.74
CA GLU A 166 10.49 0.90 2.62
C GLU A 166 10.94 2.13 1.83
N ARG A 167 10.31 3.28 2.12
CA ARG A 167 10.63 4.54 1.46
C ARG A 167 11.90 5.19 1.99
N VAL A 168 12.30 4.84 3.21
CA VAL A 168 13.51 5.35 3.84
C VAL A 168 14.47 4.22 4.19
N THR A 169 15.75 4.42 3.93
CA THR A 169 16.83 3.56 4.40
C THR A 169 17.93 4.42 4.98
N PHE A 170 18.35 4.13 6.22
CA PHE A 170 19.49 4.81 6.84
C PHE A 170 20.78 4.07 6.54
N GLN A 171 21.85 4.83 6.26
CA GLN A 171 23.17 4.28 6.00
C GLN A 171 24.05 4.27 7.25
N ASN A 172 23.87 5.24 8.13
CA ASN A 172 24.73 5.47 9.29
C ASN A 172 24.03 5.35 10.63
N LEU A 173 22.77 4.93 10.67
CA LEU A 173 21.97 4.86 11.88
C LEU A 173 21.43 3.44 12.09
N PRO A 174 22.09 2.59 12.90
CA PRO A 174 21.56 1.28 13.27
C PRO A 174 20.29 1.42 14.11
N VAL A 175 19.46 0.37 14.12
CA VAL A 175 18.29 0.30 14.99
C VAL A 175 18.75 0.34 16.45
N LYS A 176 18.08 1.14 17.28
CA LYS A 176 18.42 1.38 18.71
C LYS A 176 19.82 1.96 18.89
N ALA A 177 20.22 2.87 18.02
CA ALA A 177 21.50 3.56 18.15
C ALA A 177 21.61 4.34 19.47
N ASP A 178 22.80 4.34 20.04
CA ASP A 178 23.19 5.25 21.12
C ASP A 178 23.90 6.46 20.50
N VAL A 179 23.37 7.66 20.72
CA VAL A 179 23.85 8.91 20.13
C VAL A 179 24.38 9.81 21.26
N THR A 180 25.56 10.39 21.07
CA THR A 180 26.23 11.28 22.03
C THR A 180 26.65 12.58 21.33
N GLY A 181 26.92 13.63 22.12
CA GLY A 181 27.53 14.87 21.64
C GLY A 181 26.54 15.94 21.19
N GLY A 182 25.24 15.80 21.51
CA GLY A 182 24.25 16.85 21.29
C GLY A 182 23.80 17.06 19.84
N GLU A 183 24.22 16.18 18.92
CA GLU A 183 23.90 16.26 17.50
C GLU A 183 23.72 14.86 16.89
N LEU A 184 22.62 14.64 16.19
CA LEU A 184 22.35 13.42 15.44
C LEU A 184 22.53 13.71 13.94
N SER A 185 23.57 13.15 13.34
CA SER A 185 23.76 13.15 11.89
C SER A 185 23.05 11.96 11.27
N VAL A 186 22.19 12.22 10.29
CA VAL A 186 21.40 11.21 9.59
C VAL A 186 21.71 11.24 8.11
N GLN A 187 22.07 10.10 7.56
CA GLN A 187 22.31 9.90 6.12
C GLN A 187 21.54 8.69 5.63
N GLY A 188 21.00 8.80 4.42
CA GLY A 188 20.21 7.72 3.87
C GLY A 188 19.71 7.98 2.46
N GLN A 189 18.76 7.15 2.06
CA GLN A 189 17.98 7.33 0.84
C GLN A 189 16.51 7.43 1.22
N TYR A 190 15.79 8.26 0.48
CA TYR A 190 14.34 8.43 0.61
C TYR A 190 13.68 8.40 -0.77
N THR A 191 12.54 7.72 -0.84
CA THR A 191 11.66 7.70 -2.03
C THR A 191 10.39 8.49 -1.70
N PRO A 192 10.24 9.74 -2.19
CA PRO A 192 9.09 10.58 -1.86
C PRO A 192 7.76 9.94 -2.26
N TYR A 193 6.74 10.15 -1.44
CA TYR A 193 5.37 9.71 -1.72
C TYR A 193 4.70 10.66 -2.74
N ASN A 194 4.98 11.96 -2.61
CA ASN A 194 4.47 13.04 -3.43
C ASN A 194 5.49 14.22 -3.44
N ASN A 195 5.12 15.37 -3.95
CA ASN A 195 5.97 16.56 -4.01
C ASN A 195 5.92 17.44 -2.74
N GLN A 196 5.27 16.98 -1.65
CA GLN A 196 5.30 17.71 -0.37
C GLN A 196 6.66 17.53 0.30
N PRO A 197 7.10 18.50 1.10
CA PRO A 197 8.31 18.37 1.90
C PRO A 197 8.26 17.15 2.82
N VAL A 198 9.43 16.58 3.07
CA VAL A 198 9.62 15.47 4.03
C VAL A 198 10.10 16.06 5.34
N ILE A 199 9.44 15.71 6.42
CA ILE A 199 9.80 16.18 7.76
C ILE A 199 10.60 15.09 8.46
N VAL A 200 11.77 15.47 8.97
CA VAL A 200 12.62 14.65 9.82
C VAL A 200 12.58 15.23 11.23
N GLU A 201 12.05 14.47 12.16
CA GLU A 201 11.80 14.97 13.51
C GLU A 201 12.35 14.01 14.58
N LEU A 202 12.91 14.59 15.63
CA LEU A 202 13.40 13.87 16.80
C LEU A 202 12.47 14.15 17.98
N ILE A 203 11.81 13.09 18.49
CA ILE A 203 10.80 13.19 19.55
C ILE A 203 11.21 12.30 20.71
N SER A 204 11.18 12.81 21.95
CA SER A 204 11.40 12.01 23.15
C SER A 204 10.21 11.07 23.45
N ASP A 205 10.42 10.07 24.29
CA ASP A 205 9.35 9.17 24.77
C ASP A 205 8.20 9.90 25.48
N SER A 206 8.47 11.10 26.02
CA SER A 206 7.42 11.96 26.61
C SER A 206 6.59 12.71 25.57
N GLY A 207 6.88 12.55 24.28
CA GLY A 207 6.21 13.26 23.18
C GLY A 207 6.75 14.68 22.94
N GLN A 208 7.85 15.08 23.59
CA GLN A 208 8.47 16.37 23.37
C GLN A 208 9.31 16.36 22.09
N GLY A 209 9.03 17.30 21.17
CA GLY A 209 9.88 17.56 20.00
C GLY A 209 11.23 18.12 20.44
N LEU A 210 12.32 17.45 20.05
CA LEU A 210 13.67 17.85 20.37
C LEU A 210 14.34 18.58 19.21
N SER A 211 14.05 18.19 17.98
CA SER A 211 14.62 18.78 16.78
C SER A 211 13.75 18.49 15.57
N LEU A 212 13.77 19.36 14.57
CA LEU A 212 13.05 19.20 13.32
C LEU A 212 13.87 19.71 12.14
N ARG A 213 13.79 19.02 11.02
CA ARG A 213 14.31 19.45 9.71
C ARG A 213 13.27 19.17 8.63
N VAL A 214 13.25 20.03 7.64
CA VAL A 214 12.42 19.89 6.43
C VAL A 214 13.36 19.62 5.27
N LEU A 215 13.07 18.59 4.50
CA LEU A 215 13.82 18.19 3.32
C LEU A 215 12.92 18.29 2.09
N ASP A 216 13.43 18.94 1.05
CA ASP A 216 12.76 19.03 -0.24
C ASP A 216 13.45 18.09 -1.24
N PHE A 217 12.65 17.35 -2.00
CA PHE A 217 13.12 16.44 -3.03
C PHE A 217 12.56 16.87 -4.39
N PRO A 218 13.42 17.04 -5.41
CA PRO A 218 13.00 17.61 -6.71
C PRO A 218 12.14 16.68 -7.56
N ASN A 219 12.09 15.39 -7.24
CA ASN A 219 11.29 14.38 -7.96
C ASN A 219 10.94 13.21 -7.04
N LEU A 220 10.18 12.23 -7.56
CA LEU A 220 9.70 11.06 -6.81
C LEU A 220 10.61 9.83 -6.91
N ASP A 221 11.77 9.95 -7.54
CA ASP A 221 12.76 8.88 -7.60
C ASP A 221 13.49 8.73 -6.25
N PRO A 222 14.09 7.56 -5.96
CA PRO A 222 14.93 7.38 -4.79
C PRO A 222 16.10 8.36 -4.79
N GLN A 223 16.29 9.14 -3.72
CA GLN A 223 17.31 10.17 -3.60
C GLN A 223 18.06 10.05 -2.28
N SER A 224 19.35 10.32 -2.34
CA SER A 224 20.18 10.40 -1.13
C SER A 224 19.92 11.70 -0.40
N PHE A 225 19.91 11.64 0.92
CA PHE A 225 19.82 12.81 1.79
C PHE A 225 20.86 12.74 2.91
N SER A 226 21.21 13.91 3.44
CA SER A 226 22.02 14.07 4.65
C SER A 226 21.48 15.25 5.43
N THR A 227 21.27 15.09 6.72
CA THR A 227 20.80 16.15 7.59
C THR A 227 21.33 15.97 9.01
N THR A 228 21.28 17.04 9.80
CA THR A 228 21.74 17.07 11.16
C THR A 228 20.66 17.62 12.10
N LEU A 229 20.37 16.91 13.16
CA LEU A 229 19.38 17.25 14.18
C LEU A 229 20.09 17.55 15.50
N PRO A 230 20.30 18.82 15.86
CA PRO A 230 20.83 19.19 17.18
C PRO A 230 19.80 18.84 18.25
N TYR A 231 20.26 18.33 19.39
CA TYR A 231 19.42 18.03 20.54
C TYR A 231 20.11 18.43 21.85
N LYS A 232 19.32 18.56 22.92
CA LYS A 232 19.82 18.80 24.25
C LYS A 232 19.05 17.95 25.25
N VAL A 233 19.76 17.08 25.95
CA VAL A 233 19.23 16.22 27.01
C VAL A 233 20.12 16.32 28.25
N SER A 234 19.54 16.15 29.43
CA SER A 234 20.28 16.22 30.70
C SER A 234 20.82 14.88 31.20
N GLY A 235 20.41 13.79 30.51
CA GLY A 235 20.80 12.41 30.80
C GLY A 235 20.33 11.48 29.72
N PRO A 236 20.60 10.18 29.79
CA PRO A 236 20.16 9.21 28.81
C PRO A 236 18.65 9.29 28.59
N THR A 237 18.24 9.61 27.36
CA THR A 237 16.85 9.86 26.99
C THR A 237 16.46 8.98 25.80
N ARG A 238 15.43 8.15 25.97
CA ARG A 238 14.84 7.42 24.84
C ARG A 238 14.10 8.39 23.94
N ALA A 239 14.32 8.25 22.65
CA ALA A 239 13.72 9.09 21.63
C ALA A 239 13.39 8.26 20.37
N ARG A 240 12.61 8.84 19.49
CA ARG A 240 12.37 8.32 18.17
C ARG A 240 12.74 9.35 17.11
N LEU A 241 13.45 8.89 16.10
CA LEU A 241 13.63 9.62 14.86
C LEU A 241 12.42 9.28 13.96
N PHE A 242 11.65 10.29 13.61
CA PHE A 242 10.56 10.19 12.65
C PHE A 242 10.98 10.73 11.30
N ILE A 243 10.57 10.07 10.24
CA ILE A 243 10.50 10.62 8.89
C ILE A 243 9.06 10.48 8.43
N HIS A 244 8.45 11.59 8.07
CA HIS A 244 7.07 11.58 7.60
C HIS A 244 6.83 12.57 6.48
N GLN A 245 5.78 12.30 5.71
CA GLN A 245 5.34 13.14 4.60
C GLN A 245 3.84 13.25 4.62
N GLU A 246 3.33 14.47 4.43
CA GLU A 246 1.90 14.74 4.34
C GLU A 246 1.36 14.34 2.97
N ASP A 247 0.06 14.06 2.91
CA ASP A 247 -0.63 13.86 1.64
C ASP A 247 -0.82 15.23 0.96
N ASP A 248 -0.65 15.29 -0.36
CA ASP A 248 -0.75 16.55 -1.13
C ASP A 248 -2.18 16.86 -1.61
N VAL A 249 -3.12 15.94 -1.45
CA VAL A 249 -4.53 16.08 -1.85
C VAL A 249 -5.45 16.03 -0.64
N LEU A 250 -5.20 15.11 0.28
CA LEU A 250 -6.03 14.86 1.45
C LEU A 250 -5.30 15.30 2.72
N LYS A 251 -6.03 15.76 3.70
CA LYS A 251 -5.43 16.20 4.97
C LYS A 251 -4.92 15.01 5.79
N GLY A 252 -3.66 15.07 6.19
CA GLY A 252 -3.03 14.12 7.10
C GLY A 252 -1.81 13.43 6.50
N PRO A 253 -1.10 12.61 7.28
CA PRO A 253 0.11 11.97 6.84
C PRO A 253 -0.18 10.87 5.81
N ALA A 254 0.62 10.84 4.75
CA ALA A 254 0.62 9.79 3.75
C ALA A 254 1.57 8.64 4.12
N TYR A 255 2.65 8.98 4.81
CA TYR A 255 3.71 8.04 5.19
C TYR A 255 4.37 8.49 6.49
N ILE A 256 4.62 7.53 7.39
CA ILE A 256 5.42 7.71 8.60
C ILE A 256 6.31 6.48 8.79
N TYR A 257 7.58 6.74 9.00
CA TYR A 257 8.55 5.76 9.49
C TYR A 257 9.17 6.28 10.78
N SER A 258 9.39 5.42 11.77
CA SER A 258 10.15 5.82 12.95
C SER A 258 11.13 4.75 13.42
N GLN A 259 12.22 5.22 14.00
CA GLN A 259 13.27 4.38 14.58
C GLN A 259 13.59 4.84 16.00
N GLU A 260 13.62 3.88 16.94
CA GLU A 260 14.01 4.14 18.33
C GLU A 260 15.52 4.33 18.45
N LEU A 261 15.92 5.24 19.32
CA LEU A 261 17.32 5.51 19.68
C LEU A 261 17.44 6.06 21.12
N THR A 262 18.63 6.05 21.66
CA THR A 262 18.96 6.65 22.96
C THR A 262 19.84 7.87 22.73
N LEU A 263 19.42 9.01 23.26
CA LEU A 263 20.21 10.25 23.25
C LEU A 263 20.95 10.38 24.58
N ASN A 264 22.24 10.66 24.50
CA ASN A 264 23.08 10.96 25.66
C ASN A 264 23.60 12.41 25.55
N PRO A 265 23.88 13.06 26.66
CA PRO A 265 24.43 14.43 26.69
C PRO A 265 25.70 14.59 25.85
#